data_aa215c0f95f712b613b0eff395b8e661
#
_entry.id   aa215c0f95f712b613b0eff395b8e661
#
_cell.length_a   1.000
_cell.length_b   1.000
_cell.length_c   1.000
_cell.angle_alpha   90.00
_cell.angle_beta   90.00
_cell.angle_gamma   90.00
#
_symmetry.space_group_name_H-M   'P 1'
#
loop_
_entity.id
_entity.type
_entity.pdbx_description
1 polymer ?
#
loop_
_entity_poly.entity_id
_entity_poly.type
_entity_poly.pdbx_seq_one_letter_code
_entity_poly.pdbx_strand_id
1 'polypeptide(L)'
;DIGPQAPVIRSANLRRYLELRPDAHYLFIAEALGYQGGHFSGIAITSERILLGHHPDVEPKSVLGEWDYRRTSDAGSAMLNNTQRLKGFNEPTDTVVWNALNSHGLASFDVILWNIFPFHPYKAGNLLTNRTPSPSELDVGIEYARMLLELRPGMKIVAIGQKAATTLSRYGVECMSVPHPSMGGANRFRAAVAQLLGGEA
;
A
#
# COMPACT_ATOMS: atom_id res chain seq x y z
N ASP A 1 -4.07 -18.24 -2.71
CA ASP A 1 -3.17 -18.36 -1.54
C ASP A 1 -2.53 -19.74 -1.49
N ILE A 2 -1.34 -19.81 -0.85
CA ILE A 2 -0.63 -21.07 -0.54
C ILE A 2 -1.29 -21.86 0.61
N GLY A 3 -2.46 -21.44 1.11
CA GLY A 3 -3.21 -22.10 2.17
C GLY A 3 -3.14 -21.38 3.53
N PRO A 4 -3.36 -22.12 4.65
CA PRO A 4 -3.57 -21.53 5.98
C PRO A 4 -2.42 -20.69 6.52
N GLN A 5 -1.21 -20.87 6.00
CA GLN A 5 -0.04 -20.09 6.42
C GLN A 5 0.00 -18.68 5.82
N ALA A 6 -0.71 -18.42 4.73
CA ALA A 6 -0.64 -17.13 4.03
C ALA A 6 -1.05 -15.94 4.92
N PRO A 7 -2.13 -15.97 5.71
CA PRO A 7 -2.47 -14.89 6.65
C PRO A 7 -1.38 -14.63 7.70
N VAL A 8 -0.75 -15.68 8.22
CA VAL A 8 0.33 -15.58 9.22
C VAL A 8 1.55 -14.87 8.62
N ILE A 9 1.93 -15.24 7.40
CA ILE A 9 3.05 -14.61 6.67
C ILE A 9 2.74 -13.12 6.43
N ARG A 10 1.55 -12.81 5.93
CA ARG A 10 1.14 -11.40 5.68
C ARG A 10 1.13 -10.57 6.96
N SER A 11 0.65 -11.12 8.07
CA SER A 11 0.68 -10.44 9.37
C SER A 11 2.11 -10.21 9.87
N ALA A 12 3.02 -11.16 9.67
CA ALA A 12 4.43 -11.00 10.00
C ALA A 12 5.10 -9.92 9.15
N ASN A 13 4.80 -9.86 7.84
CA ASN A 13 5.28 -8.81 6.95
C ASN A 13 4.79 -7.43 7.38
N LEU A 14 3.50 -7.27 7.69
CA LEU A 14 2.93 -6.01 8.17
C LEU A 14 3.56 -5.56 9.48
N ARG A 15 3.73 -6.48 10.42
CA ARG A 15 4.41 -6.20 11.70
C ARG A 15 5.82 -5.69 11.43
N ARG A 16 6.63 -6.42 10.66
CA ARG A 16 7.99 -6.01 10.32
C ARG A 16 8.04 -4.65 9.62
N TYR A 17 7.11 -4.41 8.69
CA TYR A 17 6.98 -3.14 7.98
C TYR A 17 6.77 -1.96 8.93
N LEU A 18 5.90 -2.11 9.92
CA LEU A 18 5.60 -1.06 10.90
C LEU A 18 6.72 -0.90 11.95
N GLU A 19 7.37 -2.00 12.36
CA GLU A 19 8.51 -1.98 13.29
C GLU A 19 9.70 -1.18 12.73
N LEU A 20 9.91 -1.20 11.43
CA LEU A 20 10.96 -0.44 10.75
C LEU A 20 10.65 1.05 10.59
N ARG A 21 9.45 1.50 10.97
CA ARG A 21 8.95 2.87 10.78
C ARG A 21 8.47 3.50 12.09
N PRO A 22 9.27 3.44 13.18
CA PRO A 22 8.85 3.99 14.47
C PRO A 22 8.67 5.51 14.41
N ASP A 23 9.52 6.18 13.61
CA ASP A 23 9.62 7.64 13.52
C ASP A 23 9.18 8.15 12.13
N ALA A 24 8.26 7.44 11.47
CA ALA A 24 7.78 7.85 10.15
C ALA A 24 7.12 9.24 10.21
N HIS A 25 7.52 10.13 9.29
CA HIS A 25 7.00 11.50 9.22
C HIS A 25 5.71 11.61 8.40
N TYR A 26 5.48 10.68 7.48
CA TYR A 26 4.35 10.72 6.55
C TYR A 26 3.53 9.44 6.60
N LEU A 27 2.21 9.61 6.54
CA LEU A 27 1.24 8.55 6.27
C LEU A 27 0.58 8.82 4.92
N PHE A 28 0.96 8.08 3.88
CA PHE A 28 0.25 8.09 2.59
C PHE A 28 -0.85 7.04 2.61
N ILE A 29 -2.10 7.49 2.47
CA ILE A 29 -3.26 6.63 2.65
C ILE A 29 -4.17 6.64 1.43
N ALA A 30 -4.41 5.45 0.85
CA ALA A 30 -5.37 5.22 -0.24
C ALA A 30 -6.69 4.64 0.29
N GLU A 31 -7.69 4.41 -0.59
CA GLU A 31 -9.02 3.97 -0.15
C GLU A 31 -9.03 2.52 0.33
N ALA A 32 -8.53 1.58 -0.47
CA ALA A 32 -8.63 0.16 -0.18
C ALA A 32 -7.50 -0.65 -0.80
N LEU A 33 -7.28 -1.84 -0.22
CA LEU A 33 -6.28 -2.79 -0.68
C LEU A 33 -6.71 -3.45 -2.00
N GLY A 34 -5.79 -3.51 -2.98
CA GLY A 34 -5.99 -4.20 -4.25
C GLY A 34 -5.45 -5.65 -4.23
N TYR A 35 -6.05 -6.54 -5.05
CA TYR A 35 -5.59 -7.93 -5.13
C TYR A 35 -4.20 -8.06 -5.77
N GLN A 36 -3.83 -7.16 -6.67
CA GLN A 36 -2.50 -7.17 -7.31
C GLN A 36 -1.42 -6.53 -6.45
N GLY A 37 -1.80 -5.72 -5.47
CA GLY A 37 -0.92 -5.06 -4.51
C GLY A 37 -0.87 -5.79 -3.17
N GLY A 38 -1.35 -5.13 -2.13
CA GLY A 38 -1.20 -5.58 -0.74
C GLY A 38 -1.88 -6.88 -0.36
N HIS A 39 -2.83 -7.42 -1.16
CA HIS A 39 -3.53 -8.66 -0.81
C HIS A 39 -2.57 -9.83 -0.56
N PHE A 40 -1.56 -10.00 -1.40
CA PHE A 40 -0.58 -11.08 -1.24
C PHE A 40 0.65 -10.69 -0.42
N SER A 41 1.04 -9.42 -0.39
CA SER A 41 2.18 -8.97 0.41
C SER A 41 1.85 -8.78 1.90
N GLY A 42 0.61 -8.40 2.21
CA GLY A 42 0.15 -7.96 3.52
C GLY A 42 0.47 -6.50 3.82
N ILE A 43 1.05 -5.75 2.86
CA ILE A 43 1.47 -4.36 3.03
C ILE A 43 0.73 -3.50 1.99
N ALA A 44 0.13 -2.40 2.44
CA ALA A 44 -0.60 -1.49 1.56
C ALA A 44 0.32 -0.91 0.47
N ILE A 45 -0.22 -0.77 -0.74
CA ILE A 45 0.48 -0.17 -1.89
C ILE A 45 1.86 -0.81 -2.11
N THR A 46 1.95 -2.11 -1.87
CA THR A 46 3.19 -2.88 -2.03
C THR A 46 2.86 -4.25 -2.60
N SER A 47 3.21 -4.48 -3.84
CA SER A 47 2.93 -5.74 -4.52
C SER A 47 3.91 -6.85 -4.13
N GLU A 48 3.47 -8.10 -4.26
CA GLU A 48 4.30 -9.27 -4.01
C GLU A 48 5.58 -9.28 -4.85
N ARG A 49 5.52 -8.76 -6.10
CA ARG A 49 6.69 -8.64 -6.99
C ARG A 49 7.82 -7.81 -6.40
N ILE A 50 7.49 -6.73 -5.69
CA ILE A 50 8.48 -5.90 -4.99
C ILE A 50 9.20 -6.76 -3.96
N LEU A 51 8.46 -7.46 -3.11
CA LEU A 51 9.03 -8.23 -2.00
C LEU A 51 9.80 -9.47 -2.46
N LEU A 52 9.47 -10.01 -3.64
CA LEU A 52 10.22 -11.12 -4.27
C LEU A 52 11.50 -10.66 -5.00
N GLY A 53 11.79 -9.36 -5.02
CA GLY A 53 12.99 -8.83 -5.71
C GLY A 53 12.91 -8.83 -7.23
N HIS A 54 11.70 -8.88 -7.78
CA HIS A 54 11.48 -8.87 -9.24
C HIS A 54 11.00 -7.52 -9.78
N HIS A 55 10.95 -6.50 -8.93
CA HIS A 55 10.63 -5.12 -9.34
C HIS A 55 11.92 -4.41 -9.79
N PRO A 56 11.92 -3.69 -10.93
CA PRO A 56 13.16 -3.09 -11.46
C PRO A 56 13.69 -1.93 -10.61
N ASP A 57 12.80 -1.18 -9.94
CA ASP A 57 13.13 0.10 -9.33
C ASP A 57 13.00 0.11 -7.80
N VAL A 58 12.42 -0.94 -7.21
CA VAL A 58 12.17 -1.01 -5.76
C VAL A 58 12.74 -2.30 -5.20
N GLU A 59 13.72 -2.19 -4.34
CA GLU A 59 14.34 -3.34 -3.69
C GLU A 59 13.55 -3.79 -2.46
N PRO A 60 13.45 -5.10 -2.19
CA PRO A 60 12.76 -5.63 -0.99
C PRO A 60 13.26 -5.02 0.31
N LYS A 61 14.58 -4.78 0.42
CA LYS A 61 15.20 -4.23 1.63
C LYS A 61 14.76 -2.80 1.94
N SER A 62 14.33 -2.02 0.96
CA SER A 62 13.76 -0.69 1.19
C SER A 62 12.36 -0.75 1.81
N VAL A 63 11.69 -1.89 1.74
CA VAL A 63 10.36 -2.12 2.31
C VAL A 63 10.44 -2.79 3.68
N LEU A 64 11.20 -3.91 3.79
CA LEU A 64 11.22 -4.79 4.95
C LEU A 64 12.59 -4.89 5.64
N GLY A 65 13.61 -4.13 5.18
CA GLY A 65 14.98 -4.33 5.63
C GLY A 65 15.49 -5.73 5.26
N GLU A 66 16.41 -6.25 6.05
CA GLU A 66 16.83 -7.66 5.91
C GLU A 66 15.70 -8.56 6.44
N TRP A 67 14.99 -9.22 5.53
CA TRP A 67 13.83 -10.04 5.81
C TRP A 67 13.71 -11.18 4.80
N ASP A 68 13.50 -12.39 5.28
CA ASP A 68 13.22 -13.55 4.43
C ASP A 68 11.74 -13.55 4.02
N TYR A 69 11.44 -12.87 2.91
CA TYR A 69 10.09 -12.79 2.39
C TYR A 69 9.64 -14.14 1.82
N ARG A 70 8.51 -14.63 2.30
CA ARG A 70 7.86 -15.84 1.81
C ARG A 70 6.64 -15.49 0.97
N ARG A 71 6.60 -16.01 -0.25
CA ARG A 71 5.48 -15.86 -1.18
C ARG A 71 4.18 -16.40 -0.58
N THR A 72 3.06 -15.70 -0.79
CA THR A 72 1.72 -16.12 -0.33
C THR A 72 0.75 -16.43 -1.45
N SER A 73 1.01 -15.96 -2.69
CA SER A 73 0.26 -16.42 -3.86
C SER A 73 0.72 -17.82 -4.28
N ASP A 74 -0.21 -18.68 -4.67
CA ASP A 74 0.10 -20.03 -5.16
C ASP A 74 0.61 -19.98 -6.61
N ALA A 75 1.91 -20.15 -6.79
CA ALA A 75 2.55 -20.17 -8.11
C ALA A 75 2.07 -21.34 -9.00
N GLY A 76 1.52 -22.41 -8.43
CA GLY A 76 0.95 -23.55 -9.14
C GLY A 76 -0.46 -23.30 -9.68
N SER A 77 -1.14 -22.25 -9.23
CA SER A 77 -2.52 -21.96 -9.61
C SER A 77 -2.69 -21.76 -11.11
N ALA A 78 -3.68 -22.44 -11.70
CA ALA A 78 -4.05 -22.28 -13.11
C ALA A 78 -4.60 -20.88 -13.44
N MET A 79 -4.99 -20.10 -12.42
CA MET A 79 -5.52 -18.75 -12.59
C MET A 79 -4.43 -17.71 -12.87
N LEU A 80 -3.15 -18.05 -12.66
CA LEU A 80 -2.03 -17.15 -12.86
C LEU A 80 -1.47 -17.24 -14.28
N ASN A 81 -1.12 -16.10 -14.86
CA ASN A 81 -0.30 -16.06 -16.07
C ASN A 81 1.18 -16.38 -15.74
N ASN A 82 1.99 -16.64 -16.78
CA ASN A 82 3.40 -17.01 -16.61
C ASN A 82 4.20 -15.97 -15.81
N THR A 83 3.98 -14.69 -16.06
CA THR A 83 4.68 -13.61 -15.34
C THR A 83 4.32 -13.62 -13.85
N GLN A 84 3.05 -13.78 -13.51
CA GLN A 84 2.60 -13.87 -12.13
C GLN A 84 3.13 -15.11 -11.41
N ARG A 85 3.21 -16.25 -12.13
CA ARG A 85 3.81 -17.48 -11.58
C ARG A 85 5.27 -17.29 -11.23
N LEU A 86 6.05 -16.67 -12.11
CA LEU A 86 7.49 -16.49 -11.95
C LEU A 86 7.84 -15.35 -10.99
N LYS A 87 7.16 -14.21 -11.12
CA LYS A 87 7.55 -12.94 -10.48
C LYS A 87 6.58 -12.43 -9.42
N GLY A 88 5.49 -13.13 -9.15
CA GLY A 88 4.43 -12.66 -8.26
C GLY A 88 3.53 -11.58 -8.90
N PHE A 89 2.51 -11.17 -8.16
CA PHE A 89 1.59 -10.11 -8.57
C PHE A 89 2.29 -8.75 -8.60
N ASN A 90 1.83 -7.86 -9.48
CA ASN A 90 2.30 -6.48 -9.58
C ASN A 90 1.14 -5.53 -9.79
N GLU A 91 1.08 -4.49 -8.98
CA GLU A 91 0.14 -3.39 -9.16
C GLU A 91 0.87 -2.16 -9.71
N PRO A 92 0.46 -1.63 -10.89
CA PRO A 92 1.11 -0.45 -11.48
C PRO A 92 1.08 0.79 -10.57
N THR A 93 0.05 0.94 -9.76
CA THR A 93 -0.08 2.02 -8.77
C THR A 93 1.07 1.99 -7.76
N ASP A 94 1.41 0.80 -7.25
CA ASP A 94 2.49 0.62 -6.27
C ASP A 94 3.83 1.10 -6.83
N THR A 95 4.12 0.72 -8.09
CA THR A 95 5.31 1.17 -8.81
C THR A 95 5.41 2.69 -8.87
N VAL A 96 4.31 3.37 -9.22
CA VAL A 96 4.29 4.84 -9.34
C VAL A 96 4.51 5.50 -7.98
N VAL A 97 3.88 4.98 -6.92
CA VAL A 97 3.99 5.55 -5.57
C VAL A 97 5.41 5.39 -5.05
N TRP A 98 5.96 4.17 -5.05
CA TRP A 98 7.31 3.90 -4.57
C TRP A 98 8.37 4.72 -5.33
N ASN A 99 8.28 4.79 -6.66
CA ASN A 99 9.22 5.56 -7.47
C ASN A 99 9.13 7.06 -7.19
N ALA A 100 7.92 7.60 -6.98
CA ALA A 100 7.76 9.01 -6.65
C ALA A 100 8.38 9.35 -5.28
N LEU A 101 8.18 8.51 -4.27
CA LEU A 101 8.77 8.72 -2.94
C LEU A 101 10.30 8.63 -2.98
N ASN A 102 10.83 7.58 -3.62
CA ASN A 102 12.29 7.38 -3.73
C ASN A 102 13.00 8.50 -4.50
N SER A 103 12.37 9.05 -5.57
CA SER A 103 12.99 10.11 -6.39
C SER A 103 13.05 11.47 -5.69
N HIS A 104 12.35 11.66 -4.59
CA HIS A 104 12.36 12.89 -3.79
C HIS A 104 13.13 12.76 -2.46
N GLY A 105 13.97 11.73 -2.34
CA GLY A 105 14.89 11.59 -1.20
C GLY A 105 14.23 11.23 0.12
N LEU A 106 12.94 10.88 0.13
CA LEU A 106 12.35 10.31 1.32
C LEU A 106 12.98 8.95 1.58
N ALA A 107 13.58 8.79 2.74
CA ALA A 107 14.04 7.49 3.18
C ALA A 107 12.84 6.53 3.24
N SER A 108 13.04 5.30 2.77
CA SER A 108 11.96 4.29 2.69
C SER A 108 11.26 4.04 4.03
N PHE A 109 11.91 4.39 5.13
CA PHE A 109 11.38 4.19 6.49
C PHE A 109 10.73 5.45 7.08
N ASP A 110 10.82 6.60 6.41
CA ASP A 110 10.15 7.83 6.83
C ASP A 110 8.66 7.88 6.43
N VAL A 111 8.21 6.89 5.66
CA VAL A 111 6.86 6.85 5.10
C VAL A 111 6.16 5.56 5.47
N ILE A 112 4.93 5.68 5.96
CA ILE A 112 3.99 4.57 6.05
C ILE A 112 3.00 4.68 4.89
N LEU A 113 2.88 3.61 4.09
CA LEU A 113 1.82 3.42 3.11
C LEU A 113 0.69 2.64 3.75
N TRP A 114 -0.54 3.11 3.63
CA TRP A 114 -1.71 2.52 4.25
C TRP A 114 -2.94 2.58 3.35
N ASN A 115 -3.98 1.84 3.72
CA ASN A 115 -5.31 1.95 3.14
C ASN A 115 -6.34 2.21 4.23
N ILE A 116 -7.34 3.07 3.99
CA ILE A 116 -8.45 3.31 4.94
C ILE A 116 -9.11 1.97 5.26
N PHE A 117 -9.48 1.19 4.22
CA PHE A 117 -9.90 -0.20 4.39
C PHE A 117 -8.70 -1.13 4.13
N PRO A 118 -8.00 -1.62 5.20
CA PRO A 118 -6.76 -2.37 5.07
C PRO A 118 -6.99 -3.83 4.67
N PHE A 119 -8.16 -4.15 4.19
CA PHE A 119 -8.52 -5.46 3.64
C PHE A 119 -8.84 -5.35 2.16
N HIS A 120 -8.89 -6.50 1.48
CA HIS A 120 -9.18 -6.54 0.06
C HIS A 120 -10.67 -6.70 -0.22
N PRO A 121 -11.37 -5.63 -0.72
CA PRO A 121 -12.75 -5.73 -1.13
C PRO A 121 -12.85 -6.34 -2.54
N TYR A 122 -13.48 -7.48 -2.66
CA TYR A 122 -13.62 -8.24 -3.90
C TYR A 122 -15.09 -8.49 -4.28
N LYS A 123 -15.32 -8.82 -5.54
CA LYS A 123 -16.66 -9.24 -6.00
C LYS A 123 -16.93 -10.67 -5.53
N ALA A 124 -18.14 -10.93 -5.02
CA ALA A 124 -18.54 -12.24 -4.53
C ALA A 124 -18.19 -13.36 -5.54
N GLY A 125 -17.54 -14.41 -5.05
CA GLY A 125 -17.12 -15.56 -5.86
C GLY A 125 -15.84 -15.38 -6.67
N ASN A 126 -15.22 -14.18 -6.69
CA ASN A 126 -13.95 -13.96 -7.42
C ASN A 126 -12.98 -13.08 -6.65
N LEU A 127 -12.03 -13.71 -5.96
CA LEU A 127 -10.99 -13.05 -5.17
C LEU A 127 -9.97 -12.26 -6.00
N LEU A 128 -9.85 -12.51 -7.30
CA LEU A 128 -8.95 -11.77 -8.18
C LEU A 128 -9.66 -10.60 -8.87
N THR A 129 -10.50 -9.88 -8.12
CA THR A 129 -11.20 -8.66 -8.56
C THR A 129 -11.13 -7.61 -7.48
N ASN A 130 -11.24 -6.34 -7.86
CA ASN A 130 -11.41 -5.23 -6.93
C ASN A 130 -12.84 -4.68 -7.03
N ARG A 131 -13.35 -4.15 -5.93
CA ARG A 131 -14.53 -3.28 -5.87
C ARG A 131 -14.27 -2.13 -4.90
N THR A 132 -15.11 -1.12 -4.96
CA THR A 132 -15.14 -0.06 -3.93
C THR A 132 -15.62 -0.66 -2.60
N PRO A 133 -14.99 -0.34 -1.46
CA PRO A 133 -15.50 -0.69 -0.15
C PRO A 133 -16.90 -0.13 0.08
N SER A 134 -17.73 -0.88 0.80
CA SER A 134 -19.02 -0.37 1.29
C SER A 134 -18.81 0.67 2.41
N PRO A 135 -19.82 1.50 2.72
CA PRO A 135 -19.73 2.42 3.85
C PRO A 135 -19.39 1.73 5.17
N SER A 136 -19.98 0.56 5.46
CA SER A 136 -19.69 -0.20 6.68
C SER A 136 -18.27 -0.78 6.72
N GLU A 137 -17.71 -1.14 5.58
CA GLU A 137 -16.30 -1.55 5.49
C GLU A 137 -15.36 -0.36 5.75
N LEU A 138 -15.72 0.83 5.27
CA LEU A 138 -14.97 2.06 5.58
C LEU A 138 -15.09 2.45 7.04
N ASP A 139 -16.27 2.29 7.67
CA ASP A 139 -16.49 2.52 9.11
C ASP A 139 -15.57 1.61 9.97
N VAL A 140 -15.43 0.35 9.59
CA VAL A 140 -14.48 -0.59 10.24
C VAL A 140 -13.04 -0.21 9.93
N GLY A 141 -12.76 0.12 8.69
CA GLY A 141 -11.39 0.39 8.22
C GLY A 141 -10.77 1.62 8.84
N ILE A 142 -11.55 2.70 9.03
CA ILE A 142 -11.02 3.94 9.60
C ILE A 142 -10.48 3.76 11.04
N GLU A 143 -11.02 2.82 11.79
CA GLU A 143 -10.55 2.56 13.16
C GLU A 143 -9.09 2.06 13.15
N TYR A 144 -8.69 1.24 12.16
CA TYR A 144 -7.28 0.83 12.01
C TYR A 144 -6.37 2.01 11.66
N ALA A 145 -6.86 2.95 10.83
CA ALA A 145 -6.08 4.16 10.53
C ALA A 145 -5.94 5.06 11.79
N ARG A 146 -6.99 5.20 12.61
CA ARG A 146 -6.93 5.93 13.88
C ARG A 146 -5.96 5.29 14.87
N MET A 147 -6.02 3.97 15.05
CA MET A 147 -5.06 3.24 15.88
C MET A 147 -3.62 3.48 15.43
N LEU A 148 -3.36 3.51 14.12
CA LEU A 148 -2.04 3.81 13.58
C LEU A 148 -1.59 5.24 13.89
N LEU A 149 -2.49 6.22 13.80
CA LEU A 149 -2.22 7.62 14.14
C LEU A 149 -1.97 7.81 15.64
N GLU A 150 -2.66 7.07 16.50
CA GLU A 150 -2.41 7.04 17.94
C GLU A 150 -1.04 6.45 18.29
N LEU A 151 -0.66 5.37 17.59
CA LEU A 151 0.65 4.73 17.75
C LEU A 151 1.81 5.55 17.18
N ARG A 152 1.54 6.44 16.26
CA ARG A 152 2.52 7.30 15.55
C ARG A 152 2.00 8.74 15.47
N PRO A 153 1.95 9.45 16.60
CA PRO A 153 1.46 10.83 16.61
C PRO A 153 2.38 11.77 15.83
N GLY A 154 1.80 12.77 15.20
CA GLY A 154 2.54 13.81 14.47
C GLY A 154 2.87 13.49 13.01
N MET A 155 2.48 12.35 12.48
CA MET A 155 2.61 12.08 11.04
C MET A 155 1.79 13.06 10.20
N LYS A 156 2.36 13.55 9.10
CA LYS A 156 1.64 14.30 8.07
C LYS A 156 0.84 13.32 7.22
N ILE A 157 -0.48 13.50 7.18
CA ILE A 157 -1.38 12.60 6.47
C ILE A 157 -1.56 13.08 5.04
N VAL A 158 -1.33 12.20 4.07
CA VAL A 158 -1.47 12.46 2.62
C VAL A 158 -2.44 11.46 2.01
N ALA A 159 -3.63 11.93 1.63
CA ALA A 159 -4.61 11.12 0.93
C ALA A 159 -4.21 10.90 -0.54
N ILE A 160 -4.18 9.66 -0.99
CA ILE A 160 -3.96 9.29 -2.39
C ILE A 160 -5.31 9.18 -3.11
N GLY A 161 -5.66 10.22 -3.85
CA GLY A 161 -6.89 10.31 -4.62
C GLY A 161 -8.08 10.86 -3.86
N GLN A 162 -9.05 11.38 -4.63
CA GLN A 162 -10.21 12.10 -4.10
C GLN A 162 -11.07 11.23 -3.17
N LYS A 163 -11.23 9.95 -3.45
CA LYS A 163 -12.03 9.06 -2.60
C LYS A 163 -11.43 8.94 -1.20
N ALA A 164 -10.11 8.75 -1.09
CA ALA A 164 -9.43 8.70 0.19
C ALA A 164 -9.57 10.03 0.94
N ALA A 165 -9.34 11.17 0.26
CA ALA A 165 -9.48 12.50 0.86
C ALA A 165 -10.90 12.76 1.39
N THR A 166 -11.93 12.47 0.58
CA THR A 166 -13.33 12.63 0.98
C THR A 166 -13.69 11.72 2.17
N THR A 167 -13.21 10.48 2.16
CA THR A 167 -13.47 9.54 3.25
C THR A 167 -12.80 10.01 4.54
N LEU A 168 -11.53 10.40 4.51
CA LEU A 168 -10.81 10.92 5.69
C LEU A 168 -11.52 12.16 6.27
N SER A 169 -11.89 13.10 5.39
CA SER A 169 -12.64 14.30 5.80
C SER A 169 -13.98 13.97 6.47
N ARG A 170 -14.72 12.98 5.94
CA ARG A 170 -15.98 12.50 6.55
C ARG A 170 -15.78 11.99 7.98
N TYR A 171 -14.64 11.42 8.28
CA TYR A 171 -14.30 10.92 9.62
C TYR A 171 -13.52 11.93 10.48
N GLY A 172 -13.42 13.19 10.04
CA GLY A 172 -12.77 14.26 10.79
C GLY A 172 -11.24 14.17 10.83
N VAL A 173 -10.64 13.46 9.88
CA VAL A 173 -9.18 13.34 9.75
C VAL A 173 -8.70 14.38 8.73
N GLU A 174 -7.98 15.40 9.20
CA GLU A 174 -7.34 16.40 8.34
C GLU A 174 -6.18 15.77 7.56
N CYS A 175 -6.11 16.07 6.27
CA CYS A 175 -5.06 15.53 5.40
C CYS A 175 -4.76 16.46 4.23
N MET A 176 -3.53 16.42 3.75
CA MET A 176 -3.17 16.87 2.40
C MET A 176 -3.68 15.85 1.39
N SER A 177 -3.78 16.21 0.12
CA SER A 177 -4.21 15.26 -0.91
C SER A 177 -3.36 15.36 -2.17
N VAL A 178 -3.12 14.19 -2.78
CA VAL A 178 -2.47 14.07 -4.09
C VAL A 178 -3.39 13.29 -5.05
N PRO A 179 -3.34 13.55 -6.37
CA PRO A 179 -4.12 12.77 -7.33
C PRO A 179 -3.82 11.27 -7.25
N HIS A 180 -4.80 10.42 -7.55
CA HIS A 180 -4.54 8.98 -7.65
C HIS A 180 -3.70 8.66 -8.90
N PRO A 181 -2.67 7.81 -8.84
CA PRO A 181 -1.78 7.53 -9.96
C PRO A 181 -2.41 6.67 -11.08
N SER A 182 -3.55 6.02 -10.84
CA SER A 182 -4.24 5.22 -11.86
C SER A 182 -4.86 6.04 -12.99
N MET A 183 -5.30 5.37 -14.06
CA MET A 183 -6.05 5.95 -15.19
C MET A 183 -5.36 7.17 -15.80
N GLY A 184 -4.05 7.10 -16.06
CA GLY A 184 -3.27 8.20 -16.61
C GLY A 184 -2.87 9.29 -15.62
N GLY A 185 -3.13 9.09 -14.32
CA GLY A 185 -2.82 10.03 -13.26
C GLY A 185 -1.36 10.06 -12.79
N ALA A 186 -0.51 9.14 -13.27
CA ALA A 186 0.86 8.97 -12.78
C ALA A 186 1.72 10.24 -12.79
N ASN A 187 1.68 11.01 -13.86
CA ASN A 187 2.47 12.26 -13.96
C ASN A 187 1.94 13.34 -13.01
N ARG A 188 0.61 13.46 -12.87
CA ARG A 188 0.00 14.39 -11.92
C ARG A 188 0.31 14.00 -10.47
N PHE A 189 0.31 12.71 -10.17
CA PHE A 189 0.71 12.19 -8.87
C PHE A 189 2.17 12.57 -8.55
N ARG A 190 3.12 12.28 -9.46
CA ARG A 190 4.54 12.60 -9.27
C ARG A 190 4.76 14.10 -9.05
N ALA A 191 4.11 14.96 -9.87
CA ALA A 191 4.21 16.41 -9.72
C ALA A 191 3.67 16.89 -8.37
N ALA A 192 2.53 16.36 -7.92
CA ALA A 192 1.94 16.73 -6.63
C ALA A 192 2.81 16.26 -5.44
N VAL A 193 3.39 15.06 -5.52
CA VAL A 193 4.35 14.57 -4.51
C VAL A 193 5.60 15.44 -4.48
N ALA A 194 6.14 15.82 -5.65
CA ALA A 194 7.28 16.72 -5.75
C ALA A 194 7.01 18.08 -5.07
N GLN A 195 5.84 18.66 -5.34
CA GLN A 195 5.44 19.93 -4.75
C GLN A 195 5.27 19.83 -3.23
N LEU A 196 4.66 18.73 -2.77
CA LEU A 196 4.40 18.49 -1.36
C LEU A 196 5.71 18.35 -0.57
N LEU A 197 6.69 17.62 -1.11
CA LEU A 197 7.97 17.36 -0.45
C LEU A 197 9.00 18.46 -0.70
N GLY A 198 8.96 19.15 -1.85
CA GLY A 198 9.89 20.23 -2.20
C GLY A 198 9.59 21.57 -1.53
N GLY A 199 8.43 21.76 -0.94
CA GLY A 199 8.03 22.97 -0.21
C GLY A 199 8.51 23.02 1.24
N GLU A 200 9.26 22.00 1.69
CA GLU A 200 9.78 21.86 3.06
C GLU A 200 11.30 22.07 3.16
N ALA A 201 11.96 22.55 2.07
CA ALA A 201 13.39 22.84 2.04
C ALA A 201 13.70 24.30 2.40
#